data_a7291f5c6bbcd49e620bed192a692e79
#
_entry.id   a7291f5c6bbcd49e620bed192a692e79
#
_cell.length_a   1.000
_cell.length_b   1.000
_cell.length_c   1.000
_cell.angle_alpha   90.00
_cell.angle_beta   90.00
_cell.angle_gamma   90.00
#
_symmetry.space_group_name_H-M   'P 1'
#
loop_
_entity.id
_entity.type
_entity.pdbx_description
1 polymer ?
#
loop_
_entity_poly.entity_id
_entity_poly.type
_entity_poly.pdbx_seq_one_letter_code
_entity_poly.pdbx_strand_id
1 'polypeptide(L)'
;MPSFDRRIHDRFFREGKIEYVSIHDDDVVLEGEIININQIGLCLNTSTELREGQEILFKDNQPNDRQTAVVLWVEKIDGNYYAVGLQFN
;
A
#
# COMPACT_ATOMS: atom_id res chain seq x y z
N MET A 1 10.90 -8.68 -20.71
CA MET A 1 10.13 -8.59 -20.09
C MET A 1 10.28 -8.72 -18.81
N PRO A 2 10.42 -9.16 -17.91
CA PRO A 2 9.43 -8.97 -17.11
C PRO A 2 9.54 -7.69 -16.59
N SER A 3 8.66 -7.14 -16.32
CA SER A 3 8.61 -5.89 -15.82
C SER A 3 8.24 -5.88 -14.40
N PHE A 4 7.89 -6.95 -13.81
CA PHE A 4 7.51 -6.99 -12.41
C PHE A 4 8.76 -6.90 -11.54
N ASP A 5 8.75 -6.00 -10.58
CA ASP A 5 9.91 -5.82 -9.70
C ASP A 5 9.80 -6.81 -8.55
N ARG A 6 10.59 -7.84 -8.59
CA ARG A 6 10.55 -8.88 -7.58
C ARG A 6 10.92 -8.37 -6.19
N ARG A 7 11.77 -7.34 -6.13
CA ARG A 7 12.13 -6.80 -4.83
C ARG A 7 10.93 -6.17 -4.15
N ILE A 8 10.09 -5.47 -4.93
CA ILE A 8 8.89 -4.89 -4.36
C ILE A 8 7.98 -5.99 -3.85
N HIS A 9 7.78 -7.01 -4.68
CA HIS A 9 6.93 -8.12 -4.29
C HIS A 9 7.46 -8.82 -3.03
N ASP A 10 8.75 -9.12 -3.02
CA ASP A 10 9.34 -9.85 -1.91
C ASP A 10 9.31 -9.05 -0.62
N ARG A 11 9.52 -7.72 -0.70
CA ARG A 11 9.55 -6.90 0.49
C ARG A 11 8.19 -6.73 1.11
N PHE A 12 7.17 -6.51 0.27
CA PHE A 12 5.87 -6.10 0.77
C PHE A 12 4.95 -7.28 1.05
N PHE A 13 5.15 -8.39 0.35
CA PHE A 13 4.20 -9.48 0.43
C PHE A 13 4.66 -10.52 1.43
N ARG A 14 4.90 -10.09 2.65
CA ARG A 14 5.26 -11.02 3.71
C ARG A 14 4.01 -11.29 4.51
N GLU A 15 3.51 -12.52 4.41
CA GLU A 15 2.29 -12.92 5.11
C GLU A 15 1.08 -12.09 4.71
N GLY A 16 1.16 -11.45 3.56
CA GLY A 16 0.03 -10.69 3.08
C GLY A 16 -0.21 -9.36 3.76
N LYS A 17 0.70 -8.91 4.60
CA LYS A 17 0.51 -7.66 5.33
C LYS A 17 1.56 -6.65 4.97
N ILE A 18 1.21 -5.37 5.12
CA ILE A 18 2.13 -4.29 4.83
C ILE A 18 1.81 -3.13 5.76
N GLU A 19 2.86 -2.46 6.21
CA GLU A 19 2.70 -1.24 7.00
C GLU A 19 2.90 -0.04 6.09
N TYR A 20 2.14 1.01 6.36
CA TYR A 20 2.24 2.21 5.56
C TYR A 20 1.89 3.42 6.42
N VAL A 21 2.26 4.60 5.94
CA VAL A 21 1.91 5.86 6.58
C VAL A 21 1.39 6.80 5.52
N SER A 22 0.55 7.74 5.93
CA SER A 22 0.20 8.85 5.07
C SER A 22 1.40 9.78 4.97
N ILE A 23 1.67 10.30 3.78
CA ILE A 23 2.76 11.23 3.61
C ILE A 23 2.61 12.43 4.55
N HIS A 24 1.38 12.83 4.83
CA HIS A 24 1.13 14.01 5.65
C HIS A 24 1.04 13.69 7.14
N ASP A 25 1.11 12.43 7.52
CA ASP A 25 0.98 12.04 8.93
C ASP A 25 1.79 10.77 9.15
N ASP A 26 3.10 10.90 9.06
CA ASP A 26 3.96 9.72 9.11
C ASP A 26 4.26 9.28 10.54
N ASP A 27 3.66 9.94 11.53
CA ASP A 27 3.78 9.48 12.91
C ASP A 27 2.85 8.30 13.21
N VAL A 28 1.87 8.07 12.35
CA VAL A 28 0.89 7.01 12.59
C VAL A 28 1.11 5.90 11.58
N VAL A 29 1.57 4.75 12.06
CA VAL A 29 1.79 3.59 11.21
C VAL A 29 0.51 2.80 11.12
N LEU A 30 0.08 2.54 9.89
CA LEU A 30 -1.13 1.82 9.60
C LEU A 30 -0.78 0.47 8.98
N GLU A 31 -1.69 -0.46 9.04
CA GLU A 31 -1.45 -1.80 8.52
C GLU A 31 -2.56 -2.17 7.56
N GLY A 32 -2.20 -2.78 6.45
CA GLY A 32 -3.17 -3.31 5.52
C GLY A 32 -2.81 -4.72 5.12
N GLU A 33 -3.75 -5.38 4.47
CA GLU A 33 -3.55 -6.73 3.96
C GLU A 33 -3.51 -6.66 2.44
N ILE A 34 -2.42 -7.15 1.86
CA ILE A 34 -2.25 -7.11 0.41
C ILE A 34 -3.15 -8.18 -0.22
N ILE A 35 -4.00 -7.74 -1.13
CA ILE A 35 -4.87 -8.63 -1.87
C ILE A 35 -4.25 -9.00 -3.20
N ASN A 36 -3.59 -8.04 -3.82
CA ASN A 36 -3.06 -8.20 -5.16
C ASN A 36 -1.92 -7.21 -5.35
N ILE A 37 -0.87 -7.62 -6.01
CA ILE A 37 0.26 -6.74 -6.27
C ILE A 37 0.82 -7.07 -7.66
N ASN A 38 1.20 -6.02 -8.38
CA ASN A 38 1.88 -6.18 -9.65
C ASN A 38 2.87 -5.04 -9.80
N GLN A 39 3.45 -4.90 -11.00
CA GLN A 39 4.50 -3.91 -11.19
C GLN A 39 4.00 -2.48 -11.15
N ILE A 40 2.71 -2.27 -11.35
CA ILE A 40 2.14 -0.92 -11.40
C ILE A 40 1.71 -0.46 -10.02
N GLY A 41 1.18 -1.36 -9.21
CA GLY A 41 0.65 -0.99 -7.92
C GLY A 41 0.15 -2.17 -7.16
N LEU A 42 -0.69 -1.91 -6.17
CA LEU A 42 -1.25 -3.00 -5.39
C LEU A 42 -2.65 -2.65 -4.91
N CYS A 43 -3.36 -3.67 -4.50
CA CYS A 43 -4.66 -3.53 -3.89
C CYS A 43 -4.56 -4.09 -2.49
N LEU A 44 -5.07 -3.37 -1.50
CA LEU A 44 -5.02 -3.84 -0.14
C LEU A 44 -6.34 -3.60 0.57
N ASN A 45 -6.57 -4.35 1.62
CA ASN A 45 -7.66 -4.11 2.54
C ASN A 45 -7.11 -3.46 3.79
N THR A 46 -7.81 -2.47 4.29
CA THR A 46 -7.36 -1.74 5.46
C THR A 46 -8.57 -1.24 6.24
N SER A 47 -8.39 -1.05 7.54
CA SER A 47 -9.46 -0.51 8.36
C SER A 47 -9.44 1.02 8.38
N THR A 48 -8.52 1.64 7.69
CA THR A 48 -8.38 3.08 7.64
C THR A 48 -9.05 3.62 6.39
N GLU A 49 -9.88 4.64 6.53
CA GLU A 49 -10.51 5.26 5.37
C GLU A 49 -9.50 6.17 4.70
N LEU A 50 -9.04 5.77 3.54
CA LEU A 50 -8.14 6.57 2.72
C LEU A 50 -8.97 7.32 1.68
N ARG A 51 -8.33 8.26 0.99
CA ARG A 51 -9.03 9.08 -0.02
C ARG A 51 -8.31 8.99 -1.35
N GLU A 52 -9.07 9.09 -2.42
CA GLU A 52 -8.47 9.14 -3.75
C GLU A 52 -7.53 10.33 -3.83
N GLY A 53 -6.37 10.08 -4.43
CA GLY A 53 -5.35 11.10 -4.57
C GLY A 53 -4.41 11.20 -3.39
N GLN A 54 -4.72 10.54 -2.30
CA GLN A 54 -3.86 10.58 -1.13
C GLN A 54 -2.57 9.82 -1.39
N GLU A 55 -1.46 10.36 -0.93
CA GLU A 55 -0.16 9.75 -1.15
C GLU A 55 0.28 9.04 0.13
N ILE A 56 0.76 7.82 -0.02
CA ILE A 56 1.22 7.04 1.12
C ILE A 56 2.64 6.55 0.88
N LEU A 57 3.30 6.23 1.97
CA LEU A 57 4.65 5.68 1.96
C LEU A 57 4.62 4.32 2.62
N PHE A 58 5.09 3.30 1.90
CA PHE A 58 5.17 1.97 2.47
C PHE A 58 6.40 1.86 3.34
N LYS A 59 6.24 1.19 4.47
CA LYS A 59 7.33 0.96 5.41
C LYS A 59 7.83 -0.45 5.21
N ASP A 60 9.15 -0.60 5.09
CA ASP A 60 9.73 -1.92 5.02
C ASP A 60 11.06 -1.88 5.78
N ASN A 61 11.83 -2.95 5.66
CA ASN A 61 13.04 -3.08 6.45
C ASN A 61 14.26 -2.41 5.84
N GLN A 62 14.09 -1.74 4.72
CA GLN A 62 15.22 -1.15 4.01
C GLN A 62 15.11 0.36 4.04
N PRO A 63 15.84 0.99 4.94
CA PRO A 63 15.65 2.42 5.18
C PRO A 63 15.94 3.31 3.98
N ASN A 64 16.76 2.82 3.05
CA ASN A 64 17.11 3.63 1.89
C ASN A 64 16.19 3.40 0.70
N ASP A 65 15.23 2.51 0.83
CA ASP A 65 14.40 2.11 -0.30
C ASP A 65 12.96 2.45 0.04
N ARG A 66 12.56 3.65 -0.30
CA ARG A 66 11.25 4.17 0.06
C ARG A 66 10.33 4.08 -1.14
N GLN A 67 9.22 3.41 -0.98
CA GLN A 67 8.24 3.28 -2.03
C GLN A 67 7.00 4.07 -1.66
N THR A 68 6.62 5.00 -2.52
CA THR A 68 5.39 5.75 -2.34
C THR A 68 4.37 5.33 -3.39
N ALA A 69 3.11 5.63 -3.10
CA ALA A 69 2.03 5.31 -4.02
C ALA A 69 0.90 6.31 -3.81
N VAL A 70 0.05 6.40 -4.80
CA VAL A 70 -1.10 7.27 -4.72
C VAL A 70 -2.37 6.42 -4.77
N VAL A 71 -3.34 6.79 -3.96
CA VAL A 71 -4.62 6.09 -3.90
C VAL A 71 -5.43 6.40 -5.14
N LEU A 72 -5.77 5.36 -5.90
CA LEU A 72 -6.57 5.52 -7.11
C LEU A 72 -8.06 5.39 -6.84
N TRP A 73 -8.43 4.46 -5.96
CA TRP A 73 -9.84 4.26 -5.64
C TRP A 73 -9.95 3.64 -4.26
N VAL A 74 -11.11 3.84 -3.65
CA VAL A 74 -11.42 3.29 -2.33
C VAL A 74 -12.84 2.74 -2.41
N GLU A 75 -13.02 1.52 -1.90
CA GLU A 75 -14.33 0.91 -1.85
C GLU A 75 -14.57 0.39 -0.44
N LYS A 76 -15.67 0.79 0.16
CA LYS A 76 -16.01 0.33 1.49
C LYS A 76 -16.55 -1.10 1.39
N ILE A 77 -15.92 -2.02 2.11
CA ILE A 77 -16.34 -3.41 2.07
C ILE A 77 -17.40 -3.67 3.12
N ASP A 78 -17.17 -3.17 4.33
CA ASP A 78 -18.19 -3.26 5.37
C ASP A 78 -17.93 -2.11 6.34
N GLY A 79 -18.52 -2.16 7.51
CA GLY A 79 -18.57 -1.01 8.40
C GLY A 79 -17.22 -0.38 8.69
N ASN A 80 -16.18 -1.20 8.83
CA ASN A 80 -14.88 -0.69 9.25
C ASN A 80 -13.76 -1.09 8.32
N TYR A 81 -14.06 -1.54 7.12
CA TYR A 81 -13.05 -2.13 6.26
C TYR A 81 -13.18 -1.63 4.85
N TYR A 82 -12.05 -1.37 4.20
CA TYR A 82 -12.01 -0.76 2.88
C TYR A 82 -11.06 -1.51 1.97
N ALA A 83 -11.42 -1.63 0.71
CA ALA A 83 -10.50 -2.07 -0.33
C ALA A 83 -9.96 -0.84 -1.03
N VAL A 84 -8.66 -0.80 -1.25
CA VAL A 84 -7.99 0.39 -1.77
C VAL A 84 -7.06 -0.04 -2.89
N GLY A 85 -7.18 0.65 -4.03
CA GLY A 85 -6.25 0.46 -5.13
C GLY A 85 -5.23 1.56 -5.13
N LEU A 86 -3.95 1.18 -5.26
CA LEU A 86 -2.83 2.10 -5.16
C LEU A 86 -1.95 1.94 -6.37
N GLN A 87 -1.43 3.04 -6.86
CA GLN A 87 -0.46 3.02 -7.96
C GLN A 87 0.88 3.50 -7.44
N PHE A 88 1.93 2.71 -7.70
CA PHE A 88 3.28 3.09 -7.29
C PHE A 88 3.72 4.34 -8.06
N ASN A 89 4.40 5.21 -7.35
CA ASN A 89 4.99 6.40 -7.96
C ASN A 89 6.30 6.08 -8.66
#